data_05962a8d2a351a48928f7437ccdfca12
#
_entry.id   05962a8d2a351a48928f7437ccdfca12
#
_cell.length_a   1.000
_cell.length_b   1.000
_cell.length_c   1.000
_cell.angle_alpha   90.00
_cell.angle_beta   90.00
_cell.angle_gamma   90.00
#
_symmetry.space_group_name_H-M   'P 1'
#
loop_
_entity.id
_entity.type
_entity.pdbx_description
1 polymer ?
#
loop_
_entity_poly.entity_id
_entity_poly.type
_entity_poly.pdbx_seq_one_letter_code
_entity_poly.pdbx_strand_id
1 'polypeptide(L)'
;MTDEAELLQRLRNREKNSIDEAIRIYTPYLSTVLYHMAGNSLPKEDIEEIVADVFIVLWKNAGRIDLQKGTLRSYLAAVARNFALKRINRKTDHTVLEDIELSDGKDFIEENFHNNYVWET
;
A
#
# COMPACT_ATOMS: atom_id res chain seq x y z
N MET A 1 13.27 3.33 -18.43
CA MET A 1 12.46 3.80 -17.32
C MET A 1 11.03 3.33 -17.49
N THR A 2 10.42 2.79 -16.44
CA THR A 2 9.06 2.29 -16.54
C THR A 2 8.06 3.43 -16.45
N ASP A 3 7.15 3.47 -17.42
CA ASP A 3 6.05 4.41 -17.40
C ASP A 3 4.97 3.85 -16.47
N GLU A 4 4.55 4.61 -15.47
CA GLU A 4 3.54 4.15 -14.52
C GLU A 4 2.22 3.84 -15.20
N ALA A 5 1.84 4.62 -16.18
CA ALA A 5 0.58 4.37 -16.89
C ALA A 5 0.62 3.04 -17.64
N GLU A 6 1.73 2.76 -18.28
CA GLU A 6 1.90 1.50 -18.99
C GLU A 6 1.90 0.32 -18.01
N LEU A 7 2.64 0.44 -16.93
CA LEU A 7 2.67 -0.62 -15.93
C LEU A 7 1.29 -0.88 -15.36
N LEU A 8 0.56 0.18 -15.03
CA LEU A 8 -0.78 0.03 -14.48
C LEU A 8 -1.71 -0.64 -15.49
N GLN A 9 -1.60 -0.27 -16.77
CA GLN A 9 -2.42 -0.91 -17.79
C GLN A 9 -2.13 -2.40 -17.88
N ARG A 10 -0.87 -2.78 -17.80
CA ARG A 10 -0.48 -4.18 -17.82
C ARG A 10 -1.01 -4.92 -16.60
N LEU A 11 -1.01 -4.28 -15.44
CA LEU A 11 -1.59 -4.85 -14.24
C LEU A 11 -3.09 -5.04 -14.38
N ARG A 12 -3.78 -4.07 -14.99
CA ARG A 12 -5.22 -4.18 -15.27
C ARG A 12 -5.51 -5.34 -16.20
N ASN A 13 -4.63 -5.57 -17.15
CA ASN A 13 -4.77 -6.66 -18.11
C ASN A 13 -4.33 -8.01 -17.55
N ARG A 14 -3.91 -8.04 -16.30
CA ARG A 14 -3.46 -9.26 -15.62
C ARG A 14 -2.30 -9.92 -16.33
N GLU A 15 -1.40 -9.13 -16.88
CA GLU A 15 -0.21 -9.69 -17.52
C GLU A 15 0.70 -10.31 -16.48
N LYS A 16 1.22 -11.48 -16.80
CA LYS A 16 1.93 -12.31 -15.86
C LYS A 16 3.12 -11.63 -15.20
N ASN A 17 3.88 -10.86 -15.96
CA ASN A 17 5.10 -10.25 -15.46
C ASN A 17 4.90 -8.87 -14.85
N SER A 18 3.68 -8.34 -14.91
CA SER A 18 3.46 -6.97 -14.48
C SER A 18 3.61 -6.80 -12.97
N ILE A 19 3.11 -7.74 -12.19
CA ILE A 19 3.22 -7.63 -10.74
C ILE A 19 4.68 -7.85 -10.30
N ASP A 20 5.40 -8.74 -10.95
CA ASP A 20 6.82 -8.95 -10.64
C ASP A 20 7.61 -7.68 -10.89
N GLU A 21 7.31 -7.00 -11.97
CA GLU A 21 7.98 -5.75 -12.30
C GLU A 21 7.66 -4.67 -11.26
N ALA A 22 6.41 -4.57 -10.84
CA ALA A 22 6.01 -3.63 -9.81
C ALA A 22 6.74 -3.90 -8.50
N ILE A 23 6.84 -5.15 -8.11
CA ILE A 23 7.54 -5.54 -6.89
C ILE A 23 9.00 -5.10 -6.98
N ARG A 24 9.65 -5.37 -8.08
CA ARG A 24 11.05 -5.02 -8.27
C ARG A 24 11.28 -3.51 -8.21
N ILE A 25 10.38 -2.76 -8.82
CA ILE A 25 10.54 -1.31 -8.91
C ILE A 25 10.25 -0.62 -7.56
N TYR A 26 9.18 -1.04 -6.90
CA TYR A 26 8.66 -0.27 -5.76
C TYR A 26 9.06 -0.81 -4.39
N THR A 27 9.57 -2.03 -4.29
CA THR A 27 9.95 -2.58 -3.00
C THR A 27 11.00 -1.72 -2.28
N PRO A 28 12.07 -1.25 -2.93
CA PRO A 28 13.04 -0.40 -2.23
C PRO A 28 12.42 0.87 -1.70
N TYR A 29 11.56 1.50 -2.49
CA TYR A 29 10.90 2.73 -2.08
C TYR A 29 9.98 2.49 -0.88
N LEU A 30 9.13 1.46 -0.96
CA LEU A 30 8.19 1.17 0.11
C LEU A 30 8.91 0.78 1.40
N SER A 31 9.98 0.01 1.27
CA SER A 31 10.77 -0.37 2.45
C SER A 31 11.35 0.87 3.12
N THR A 32 11.87 1.80 2.34
CA THR A 32 12.42 3.04 2.88
C THR A 32 11.35 3.85 3.60
N VAL A 33 10.18 4.01 2.99
CA VAL A 33 9.07 4.72 3.62
C VAL A 33 8.70 4.09 4.95
N LEU A 34 8.57 2.77 4.96
CA LEU A 34 8.13 2.06 6.16
C LEU A 34 9.19 2.10 7.27
N TYR A 35 10.47 1.98 6.92
CA TYR A 35 11.52 2.07 7.92
C TYR A 35 11.59 3.47 8.53
N HIS A 36 11.36 4.51 7.75
CA HIS A 36 11.35 5.86 8.26
C HIS A 36 10.20 6.10 9.23
N MET A 37 9.02 5.61 8.92
CA MET A 37 7.87 5.90 9.75
C MET A 37 7.67 4.91 10.89
N ALA A 38 8.15 3.69 10.76
CA ALA A 38 7.76 2.62 11.66
C ALA A 38 8.92 1.72 12.09
N GLY A 39 10.15 2.01 11.70
CA GLY A 39 11.29 1.15 11.98
C GLY A 39 11.57 0.96 13.46
N ASN A 40 11.16 1.91 14.30
CA ASN A 40 11.33 1.80 15.73
C ASN A 40 10.16 1.08 16.41
N SER A 41 9.06 0.90 15.70
CA SER A 41 7.85 0.32 16.27
C SER A 41 7.56 -1.08 15.75
N LEU A 42 8.07 -1.43 14.60
CA LEU A 42 7.80 -2.70 13.95
C LEU A 42 9.10 -3.42 13.61
N PRO A 43 9.17 -4.72 13.86
CA PRO A 43 10.34 -5.49 13.44
C PRO A 43 10.40 -5.62 11.92
N LYS A 44 11.57 -5.99 11.44
CA LYS A 44 11.82 -6.13 10.01
C LYS A 44 10.81 -7.08 9.34
N GLU A 45 10.48 -8.17 10.02
CA GLU A 45 9.55 -9.14 9.47
C GLU A 45 8.17 -8.54 9.21
N ASP A 46 7.73 -7.67 10.12
CA ASP A 46 6.45 -7.00 9.95
C ASP A 46 6.47 -6.05 8.75
N ILE A 47 7.58 -5.34 8.59
CA ILE A 47 7.73 -4.42 7.47
C ILE A 47 7.71 -5.19 6.14
N GLU A 48 8.42 -6.30 6.08
CA GLU A 48 8.44 -7.11 4.87
C GLU A 48 7.06 -7.67 4.54
N GLU A 49 6.31 -8.07 5.55
CA GLU A 49 4.96 -8.56 5.36
C GLU A 49 4.03 -7.46 4.84
N ILE A 50 4.18 -6.25 5.37
CA ILE A 50 3.38 -5.11 4.90
C ILE A 50 3.68 -4.82 3.44
N VAL A 51 4.95 -4.84 3.04
CA VAL A 51 5.31 -4.61 1.65
C VAL A 51 4.63 -5.65 0.75
N ALA A 52 4.66 -6.91 1.14
CA ALA A 52 3.99 -7.96 0.37
C ALA A 52 2.49 -7.70 0.26
N ASP A 53 1.87 -7.30 1.37
CA ASP A 53 0.43 -7.03 1.39
C ASP A 53 0.06 -5.85 0.49
N VAL A 54 0.93 -4.86 0.39
CA VAL A 54 0.70 -3.72 -0.51
C VAL A 54 0.56 -4.19 -1.95
N PHE A 55 1.41 -5.13 -2.35
CA PHE A 55 1.35 -5.63 -3.74
C PHE A 55 0.12 -6.51 -3.99
N ILE A 56 -0.37 -7.18 -2.96
CA ILE A 56 -1.64 -7.89 -3.08
C ILE A 56 -2.78 -6.90 -3.34
N VAL A 57 -2.77 -5.78 -2.61
CA VAL A 57 -3.77 -4.74 -2.81
C VAL A 57 -3.65 -4.14 -4.22
N LEU A 58 -2.42 -3.89 -4.67
CA LEU A 58 -2.21 -3.37 -6.01
C LEU A 58 -2.80 -4.29 -7.06
N TRP A 59 -2.52 -5.58 -6.95
CA TRP A 59 -3.03 -6.55 -7.91
C TRP A 59 -4.56 -6.56 -7.93
N LYS A 60 -5.17 -6.54 -6.75
CA LYS A 60 -6.62 -6.59 -6.66
C LYS A 60 -7.31 -5.32 -7.12
N ASN A 61 -6.67 -4.17 -6.90
CA ASN A 61 -7.32 -2.88 -7.12
C ASN A 61 -6.82 -2.14 -8.35
N ALA A 62 -6.02 -2.79 -9.19
CA ALA A 62 -5.44 -2.10 -10.35
C ALA A 62 -6.49 -1.41 -11.22
N GLY A 63 -7.67 -2.00 -11.33
CA GLY A 63 -8.73 -1.42 -12.15
C GLY A 63 -9.36 -0.17 -11.57
N ARG A 64 -9.14 0.11 -10.30
CA ARG A 64 -9.72 1.26 -9.61
C ARG A 64 -8.77 2.43 -9.48
N ILE A 65 -7.50 2.22 -9.74
CA ILE A 65 -6.49 3.26 -9.55
C ILE A 65 -6.60 4.27 -10.68
N ASP A 66 -6.67 5.54 -10.31
CA ASP A 66 -6.80 6.64 -11.26
C ASP A 66 -5.56 7.52 -11.18
N LEU A 67 -4.70 7.43 -12.18
CA LEU A 67 -3.45 8.19 -12.18
C LEU A 67 -3.65 9.69 -12.40
N GLN A 68 -4.86 10.13 -12.69
CA GLN A 68 -5.15 11.55 -12.72
C GLN A 68 -5.25 12.16 -11.32
N LYS A 69 -5.47 11.32 -10.32
CA LYS A 69 -5.58 11.78 -8.93
C LYS A 69 -4.27 11.70 -8.18
N GLY A 70 -3.27 11.07 -8.74
CA GLY A 70 -1.97 10.94 -8.10
C GLY A 70 -1.14 9.89 -8.79
N THR A 71 0.07 9.66 -8.28
CA THR A 71 0.97 8.69 -8.88
C THR A 71 0.74 7.30 -8.30
N LEU A 72 1.14 6.29 -9.02
CA LEU A 72 1.10 4.93 -8.50
C LEU A 72 1.96 4.82 -7.25
N ARG A 73 3.09 5.47 -7.24
CA ARG A 73 3.99 5.51 -6.10
C ARG A 73 3.31 6.05 -4.85
N SER A 74 2.58 7.16 -4.97
CA SER A 74 1.90 7.74 -3.82
C SER A 74 0.75 6.85 -3.35
N TYR A 75 0.08 6.19 -4.28
CA TYR A 75 -0.96 5.22 -3.92
C TYR A 75 -0.37 4.10 -3.06
N LEU A 76 0.73 3.51 -3.52
CA LEU A 76 1.34 2.40 -2.79
C LEU A 76 1.85 2.85 -1.42
N ALA A 77 2.43 4.05 -1.35
CA ALA A 77 2.90 4.59 -0.07
C ALA A 77 1.76 4.80 0.91
N ALA A 78 0.61 5.28 0.42
CA ALA A 78 -0.55 5.49 1.28
C ALA A 78 -1.07 4.17 1.83
N VAL A 79 -1.15 3.15 1.00
CA VAL A 79 -1.59 1.83 1.44
C VAL A 79 -0.60 1.28 2.48
N ALA A 80 0.69 1.42 2.21
CA ALA A 80 1.72 0.92 3.12
C ALA A 80 1.62 1.60 4.49
N ARG A 81 1.45 2.93 4.50
CA ARG A 81 1.32 3.67 5.74
C ARG A 81 0.09 3.24 6.53
N ASN A 82 -1.03 3.04 5.85
CA ASN A 82 -2.24 2.60 6.52
C ASN A 82 -2.06 1.23 7.18
N PHE A 83 -1.43 0.31 6.48
CA PHE A 83 -1.15 -1.00 7.05
C PHE A 83 -0.21 -0.91 8.25
N ALA A 84 0.81 -0.06 8.15
CA ALA A 84 1.77 0.10 9.24
C ALA A 84 1.10 0.70 10.48
N LEU A 85 0.28 1.73 10.29
CA LEU A 85 -0.41 2.36 11.40
C LEU A 85 -1.36 1.38 12.09
N LYS A 86 -2.08 0.60 11.32
CA LYS A 86 -2.96 -0.41 11.90
C LYS A 86 -2.17 -1.43 12.70
N ARG A 87 -1.03 -1.84 12.19
CA ARG A 87 -0.21 -2.83 12.89
C ARG A 87 0.39 -2.26 14.18
N ILE A 88 0.86 -1.02 14.14
CA ILE A 88 1.38 -0.35 15.32
C ILE A 88 0.29 -0.20 16.37
N ASN A 89 -0.88 0.26 15.96
CA ASN A 89 -2.00 0.44 16.89
C ASN A 89 -2.48 -0.87 17.48
N ARG A 90 -2.47 -1.92 16.68
CA ARG A 90 -2.87 -3.24 17.17
C ARG A 90 -1.93 -3.72 18.28
N LYS A 91 -0.65 -3.43 18.16
CA LYS A 91 0.32 -3.83 19.18
C LYS A 91 0.17 -3.02 20.45
N THR A 92 -0.27 -1.76 20.35
CA THR A 92 -0.40 -0.90 21.52
C THR A 92 -1.76 -1.03 22.20
N ASP A 93 -2.80 -1.33 21.44
CA ASP A 93 -4.16 -1.38 21.97
C ASP A 93 -5.01 -2.34 21.12
N HIS A 94 -4.68 -3.62 21.19
CA HIS A 94 -5.32 -4.54 20.27
C HIS A 94 -6.76 -4.89 20.64
N THR A 95 -7.19 -4.61 21.85
CA THR A 95 -8.58 -4.88 22.21
C THR A 95 -9.54 -3.98 21.44
N VAL A 96 -9.24 -2.71 21.38
CA VAL A 96 -10.08 -1.75 20.67
C VAL A 96 -9.98 -1.95 19.17
N LEU A 97 -8.78 -2.24 18.69
CA LEU A 97 -8.53 -2.29 17.26
C LEU A 97 -9.07 -3.52 16.58
N GLU A 98 -9.30 -4.58 17.31
CA GLU A 98 -9.92 -5.75 16.71
C GLU A 98 -11.29 -5.43 16.13
N ASP A 99 -12.09 -4.70 16.88
CA ASP A 99 -13.43 -4.32 16.42
C ASP A 99 -13.38 -3.42 15.21
N ILE A 100 -12.50 -2.44 15.24
CA ILE A 100 -12.36 -1.51 14.13
C ILE A 100 -11.91 -2.23 12.86
N GLU A 101 -10.97 -3.14 13.01
CA GLU A 101 -10.43 -3.86 11.90
C GLU A 101 -11.47 -4.74 11.21
N LEU A 102 -12.30 -5.40 12.01
CA LEU A 102 -13.32 -6.27 11.46
C LEU A 102 -14.41 -5.50 10.72
N SER A 103 -14.72 -4.31 11.18
CA SER A 103 -15.86 -3.59 10.62
C SER A 103 -15.51 -2.79 9.37
N ASP A 104 -14.35 -2.14 9.33
CA ASP A 104 -14.12 -1.13 8.32
C ASP A 104 -12.77 -1.21 7.62
N GLY A 105 -12.10 -2.33 7.71
CA GLY A 105 -10.77 -2.44 7.13
C GLY A 105 -10.72 -2.05 5.67
N LYS A 106 -11.66 -2.52 4.89
CA LYS A 106 -11.69 -2.22 3.47
C LYS A 106 -12.05 -0.78 3.20
N ASP A 107 -13.08 -0.28 3.88
CA ASP A 107 -13.52 1.09 3.70
C ASP A 107 -12.46 2.07 4.16
N PHE A 108 -11.78 1.73 5.25
CA PHE A 108 -10.70 2.57 5.75
C PHE A 108 -9.60 2.74 4.71
N ILE A 109 -9.20 1.65 4.08
CA ILE A 109 -8.15 1.71 3.07
C ILE A 109 -8.60 2.54 1.87
N GLU A 110 -9.81 2.33 1.39
CA GLU A 110 -10.32 3.08 0.25
C GLU A 110 -10.42 4.57 0.56
N GLU A 111 -10.95 4.90 1.71
CA GLU A 111 -11.11 6.28 2.10
C GLU A 111 -9.77 6.97 2.29
N ASN A 112 -8.87 6.34 3.00
CA ASN A 112 -7.55 6.93 3.23
C ASN A 112 -6.74 7.02 1.95
N PHE A 113 -6.85 6.02 1.10
CA PHE A 113 -6.21 6.07 -0.18
C PHE A 113 -6.69 7.26 -0.99
N HIS A 114 -8.00 7.47 -1.04
CA HIS A 114 -8.57 8.56 -1.81
C HIS A 114 -8.02 9.90 -1.32
N ASN A 115 -8.03 10.13 -0.03
CA ASN A 115 -7.57 11.37 0.55
C ASN A 115 -6.08 11.57 0.34
N ASN A 116 -5.29 10.57 0.64
CA ASN A 116 -3.84 10.69 0.52
C ASN A 116 -3.38 10.76 -0.91
N TYR A 117 -4.05 10.05 -1.78
CA TYR A 117 -3.73 10.04 -3.19
C TYR A 117 -3.91 11.44 -3.79
N VAL A 118 -5.03 12.05 -3.48
CA VAL A 118 -5.32 13.39 -3.97
C VAL A 118 -4.31 14.40 -3.42
N TRP A 119 -3.93 14.25 -2.17
CA TRP A 119 -3.01 15.18 -1.54
C TRP A 119 -1.62 15.12 -2.13
N GLU A 120 -1.21 13.98 -2.61
CA GLU A 120 0.14 13.82 -3.13
C GLU A 120 0.25 14.19 -4.60
N THR A 121 -0.83 14.55 -5.20
CA THR A 121 -0.78 15.10 -6.53
C THR A 121 -0.58 16.60 -6.45
#